data_b9e53e734722b7173cf387c375696cd6
#
_entry.id   b9e53e734722b7173cf387c375696cd6
#
_cell.length_a   1.000
_cell.length_b   1.000
_cell.length_c   1.000
_cell.angle_alpha   90.00
_cell.angle_beta   90.00
_cell.angle_gamma   90.00
#
_symmetry.space_group_name_H-M   'P 1'
#
loop_
_entity.id
_entity.type
_entity.pdbx_description
1 polymer ?
#
loop_
_entity_poly.entity_id
_entity_poly.type
_entity_poly.pdbx_seq_one_letter_code
_entity_poly.pdbx_strand_id
1 'polypeptide(L)'
;GAQYTGMAKDFYEKYAVSREVFESASKASGLDVKALCFEENDRLNITEYTQIAMLTAEIAILRAVEEAGIRSQVNAGLSLGEYGALVASGVMKEEDAFTVVRKRGIFMQEAYPTGGAMSAVLGTDAELIEKICNETQGIVSIANYNCPGQIVITGEETAVAAAGEALKAAGARRCPLYTSDAAD
;
A
#
# COMPACT_ATOMS: atom_id res chain seq x y z
N GLY A 1 3.53 -4.11 2.57
CA GLY A 1 4.26 -3.32 3.23
C GLY A 1 4.30 -3.24 4.75
N ALA A 2 3.30 -2.67 5.41
CA ALA A 2 3.32 -2.46 6.86
C ALA A 2 2.22 -3.27 7.58
N GLN A 3 1.50 -4.13 6.86
CA GLN A 3 0.45 -4.98 7.43
C GLN A 3 1.05 -6.08 8.32
N TYR A 4 0.37 -6.36 9.41
CA TYR A 4 0.69 -7.47 10.31
C TYR A 4 -0.56 -7.88 11.10
N THR A 5 -0.63 -9.13 11.51
CA THR A 5 -1.71 -9.62 12.36
C THR A 5 -1.73 -8.89 13.70
N GLY A 6 -2.88 -8.34 14.06
CA GLY A 6 -3.05 -7.52 15.27
C GLY A 6 -2.90 -6.01 15.06
N MET A 7 -2.69 -5.52 13.84
CA MET A 7 -2.61 -4.07 13.60
C MET A 7 -3.87 -3.34 14.04
N ALA A 8 -3.70 -2.24 14.80
CA ALA A 8 -4.75 -1.43 15.44
C ALA A 8 -5.65 -2.18 16.45
N LYS A 9 -5.28 -3.39 16.90
CA LYS A 9 -6.05 -4.17 17.88
C LYS A 9 -6.17 -3.46 19.22
N ASP A 10 -5.10 -2.85 19.69
CA ASP A 10 -5.05 -2.03 20.90
C ASP A 10 -6.01 -0.82 20.86
N PHE A 11 -6.12 -0.17 19.69
CA PHE A 11 -7.10 0.89 19.47
C PHE A 11 -8.53 0.36 19.46
N TYR A 12 -8.76 -0.77 18.77
CA TYR A 12 -10.06 -1.43 18.75
C TYR A 12 -10.52 -1.81 20.17
N GLU A 13 -9.66 -2.35 21.00
CA GLU A 13 -9.99 -2.76 22.36
C GLU A 13 -10.27 -1.55 23.28
N LYS A 14 -9.53 -0.46 23.10
CA LYS A 14 -9.57 0.70 23.99
C LYS A 14 -10.64 1.73 23.62
N TYR A 15 -10.86 2.01 22.33
CA TYR A 15 -11.69 3.12 21.86
C TYR A 15 -12.97 2.63 21.16
N ALA A 16 -14.13 3.19 21.56
CA ALA A 16 -15.40 2.87 20.91
C ALA A 16 -15.43 3.31 19.45
N VAL A 17 -14.92 4.50 19.17
CA VAL A 17 -14.84 5.04 17.80
C VAL A 17 -14.02 4.16 16.85
N SER A 18 -12.97 3.50 17.36
CA SER A 18 -12.19 2.57 16.55
C SER A 18 -12.97 1.29 16.22
N ARG A 19 -13.79 0.79 17.15
CA ARG A 19 -14.69 -0.35 16.89
C ARG A 19 -15.72 -0.03 15.81
N GLU A 20 -16.33 1.17 15.87
CA GLU A 20 -17.29 1.64 14.87
C GLU A 20 -16.66 1.70 13.47
N VAL A 21 -15.41 2.11 13.36
CA VAL A 21 -14.66 2.10 12.09
C VAL A 21 -14.52 0.69 11.52
N PHE A 22 -14.17 -0.31 12.33
CA PHE A 22 -14.08 -1.71 11.87
C PHE A 22 -15.44 -2.27 11.44
N GLU A 23 -16.53 -1.90 12.13
CA GLU A 23 -17.89 -2.27 11.76
C GLU A 23 -18.31 -1.63 10.43
N SER A 24 -18.04 -0.34 10.26
CA SER A 24 -18.30 0.42 9.03
C SER A 24 -17.53 -0.17 7.84
N ALA A 25 -16.24 -0.46 8.02
CA ALA A 25 -15.40 -1.08 7.00
C ALA A 25 -15.90 -2.48 6.60
N SER A 26 -16.31 -3.29 7.59
CA SER A 26 -16.86 -4.63 7.34
C SER A 26 -18.16 -4.56 6.55
N LYS A 27 -19.05 -3.64 6.90
CA LYS A 27 -20.30 -3.40 6.18
C LYS A 27 -20.06 -2.93 4.74
N ALA A 28 -19.16 -1.97 4.53
CA ALA A 28 -18.87 -1.39 3.23
C ALA A 28 -18.16 -2.37 2.28
N SER A 29 -17.28 -3.22 2.82
CA SER A 29 -16.48 -4.16 2.03
C SER A 29 -17.13 -5.54 1.84
N GLY A 30 -18.11 -5.90 2.69
CA GLY A 30 -18.67 -7.24 2.74
C GLY A 30 -17.73 -8.31 3.35
N LEU A 31 -16.68 -7.87 4.07
CA LEU A 31 -15.68 -8.73 4.69
C LEU A 31 -15.76 -8.62 6.21
N ASP A 32 -15.38 -9.66 6.93
CA ASP A 32 -15.04 -9.53 8.35
C ASP A 32 -13.62 -8.94 8.47
N VAL A 33 -13.55 -7.58 8.47
CA VAL A 33 -12.28 -6.86 8.51
C VAL A 33 -11.59 -7.03 9.88
N LYS A 34 -12.37 -7.24 10.94
CA LYS A 34 -11.83 -7.52 12.28
C LYS A 34 -11.08 -8.85 12.27
N ALA A 35 -11.71 -9.93 11.81
CA ALA A 35 -11.06 -11.23 11.70
C ALA A 35 -9.85 -11.17 10.75
N LEU A 36 -9.98 -10.47 9.62
CA LEU A 36 -8.89 -10.28 8.66
C LEU A 36 -7.67 -9.60 9.30
N CYS A 37 -7.86 -8.62 10.19
CA CYS A 37 -6.77 -7.89 10.83
C CYS A 37 -6.21 -8.59 12.08
N PHE A 38 -7.02 -9.32 12.86
CA PHE A 38 -6.67 -9.76 14.20
C PHE A 38 -6.40 -11.26 14.32
N GLU A 39 -6.81 -12.06 13.35
CA GLU A 39 -6.60 -13.50 13.32
C GLU A 39 -5.52 -13.86 12.29
N GLU A 40 -4.76 -14.91 12.58
CA GLU A 40 -3.78 -15.45 11.63
C GLU A 40 -4.49 -15.94 10.36
N ASN A 41 -4.08 -15.43 9.21
CA ASN A 41 -4.64 -15.81 7.92
C ASN A 41 -3.70 -15.46 6.77
N ASP A 42 -3.78 -16.21 5.65
CA ASP A 42 -2.96 -15.98 4.46
C ASP A 42 -3.46 -14.80 3.61
N ARG A 43 -4.69 -14.32 3.86
CA ARG A 43 -5.34 -13.30 3.05
C ARG A 43 -4.79 -11.89 3.28
N LEU A 44 -4.27 -11.61 4.47
CA LEU A 44 -3.78 -10.28 4.84
C LEU A 44 -2.66 -9.78 3.92
N ASN A 45 -1.90 -10.68 3.31
CA ASN A 45 -0.81 -10.37 2.38
C ASN A 45 -1.23 -10.31 0.90
N ILE A 46 -2.48 -10.65 0.59
CA ILE A 46 -3.04 -10.53 -0.76
C ILE A 46 -3.55 -9.09 -0.94
N THR A 47 -3.09 -8.40 -1.99
CA THR A 47 -3.40 -6.97 -2.25
C THR A 47 -4.89 -6.64 -2.15
N GLU A 48 -5.75 -7.52 -2.62
CA GLU A 48 -7.21 -7.40 -2.52
C GLU A 48 -7.71 -7.16 -1.09
N TYR A 49 -7.08 -7.81 -0.11
CA TYR A 49 -7.45 -7.73 1.30
C TYR A 49 -6.57 -6.77 2.09
N THR A 50 -5.28 -6.69 1.75
CA THR A 50 -4.32 -5.79 2.42
C THR A 50 -4.82 -4.36 2.43
N GLN A 51 -5.33 -3.87 1.31
CA GLN A 51 -5.68 -2.45 1.16
C GLN A 51 -6.83 -2.03 2.07
N ILE A 52 -7.90 -2.80 2.13
CA ILE A 52 -9.03 -2.49 3.02
C ILE A 52 -8.63 -2.67 4.50
N ALA A 53 -7.84 -3.68 4.83
CA ALA A 53 -7.34 -3.90 6.18
C ALA A 53 -6.47 -2.74 6.68
N MET A 54 -5.52 -2.28 5.86
CA MET A 54 -4.65 -1.15 6.17
C MET A 54 -5.43 0.15 6.34
N LEU A 55 -6.32 0.49 5.39
CA LEU A 55 -7.12 1.71 5.48
C LEU A 55 -8.00 1.70 6.73
N THR A 56 -8.59 0.55 7.09
CA THR A 56 -9.39 0.42 8.30
C THR A 56 -8.57 0.69 9.55
N ALA A 57 -7.37 0.11 9.65
CA ALA A 57 -6.47 0.35 10.76
C ALA A 57 -6.05 1.84 10.86
N GLU A 58 -5.72 2.47 9.73
CA GLU A 58 -5.37 3.90 9.67
C GLU A 58 -6.51 4.79 10.16
N ILE A 59 -7.74 4.57 9.67
CA ILE A 59 -8.90 5.37 10.07
C ILE A 59 -9.29 5.10 11.54
N ALA A 60 -9.18 3.86 12.00
CA ALA A 60 -9.45 3.53 13.41
C ALA A 60 -8.50 4.26 14.38
N ILE A 61 -7.22 4.35 14.01
CA ILE A 61 -6.23 5.15 14.76
C ILE A 61 -6.56 6.64 14.64
N LEU A 62 -6.88 7.14 13.43
CA LEU A 62 -7.25 8.53 13.19
C LEU A 62 -8.41 8.95 14.11
N ARG A 63 -9.51 8.18 14.18
CA ARG A 63 -10.67 8.52 14.99
C ARG A 63 -10.33 8.57 16.48
N ALA A 64 -9.51 7.68 16.99
CA ALA A 64 -9.04 7.71 18.37
C ALA A 64 -8.18 8.95 18.67
N VAL A 65 -7.32 9.34 17.75
CA VAL A 65 -6.49 10.57 17.83
C VAL A 65 -7.37 11.82 17.81
N GLU A 66 -8.40 11.83 16.97
CA GLU A 66 -9.38 12.91 16.89
C GLU A 66 -10.24 13.00 18.13
N GLU A 67 -10.66 11.89 18.74
CA GLU A 67 -11.38 11.85 20.03
C GLU A 67 -10.53 12.45 21.15
N ALA A 68 -9.21 12.26 21.11
CA ALA A 68 -8.28 12.90 22.03
C ALA A 68 -8.06 14.41 21.78
N GLY A 69 -8.78 15.00 20.82
CA GLY A 69 -8.73 16.44 20.50
C GLY A 69 -7.60 16.87 19.58
N ILE A 70 -6.85 15.92 19.01
CA ILE A 70 -5.77 16.22 18.07
C ILE A 70 -6.34 16.30 16.66
N ARG A 71 -6.01 17.37 15.93
CA ARG A 71 -6.43 17.60 14.55
C ARG A 71 -5.22 17.94 13.69
N SER A 72 -5.13 17.35 12.51
CA SER A 72 -4.13 17.71 11.51
C SER A 72 -4.51 19.00 10.78
N GLN A 73 -3.52 19.80 10.43
CA GLN A 73 -3.68 20.97 9.57
C GLN A 73 -3.36 20.65 8.10
N VAL A 74 -2.52 19.65 7.87
CA VAL A 74 -2.13 19.17 6.54
C VAL A 74 -2.14 17.65 6.57
N ASN A 75 -2.69 17.05 5.53
CA ASN A 75 -2.73 15.60 5.35
C ASN A 75 -2.02 15.24 4.04
N ALA A 76 -1.23 14.19 4.06
CA ALA A 76 -0.59 13.64 2.88
C ALA A 76 -0.59 12.10 2.95
N GLY A 77 -0.63 11.47 1.80
CA GLY A 77 -0.62 10.02 1.71
C GLY A 77 0.02 9.56 0.42
N LEU A 78 0.71 8.42 0.47
CA LEU A 78 1.30 7.77 -0.69
C LEU A 78 0.47 6.56 -1.09
N SER A 79 0.04 6.49 -2.36
CA SER A 79 -0.72 5.37 -2.93
C SER A 79 -1.99 5.07 -2.11
N LEU A 80 -2.03 4.00 -1.33
CA LEU A 80 -3.15 3.68 -0.44
C LEU A 80 -3.40 4.77 0.60
N GLY A 81 -2.35 5.33 1.18
CA GLY A 81 -2.44 6.36 2.22
C GLY A 81 -3.10 7.66 1.77
N GLU A 82 -3.21 7.90 0.45
CA GLU A 82 -3.97 9.04 -0.09
C GLU A 82 -5.44 8.99 0.34
N TYR A 83 -6.05 7.81 0.38
CA TYR A 83 -7.44 7.65 0.83
C TYR A 83 -7.60 7.97 2.31
N GLY A 84 -6.65 7.57 3.15
CA GLY A 84 -6.61 7.97 4.57
C GLY A 84 -6.46 9.49 4.73
N ALA A 85 -5.61 10.13 3.93
CA ALA A 85 -5.44 11.59 3.92
C ALA A 85 -6.70 12.33 3.46
N LEU A 86 -7.43 11.80 2.46
CA LEU A 86 -8.71 12.36 2.00
C LEU A 86 -9.80 12.27 3.09
N VAL A 87 -9.83 11.17 3.84
CA VAL A 87 -10.75 11.01 4.98
C VAL A 87 -10.36 11.96 6.12
N ALA A 88 -9.07 12.05 6.47
CA ALA A 88 -8.57 12.93 7.53
C ALA A 88 -8.82 14.41 7.23
N SER A 89 -8.80 14.80 5.95
CA SER A 89 -9.10 16.18 5.51
C SER A 89 -10.60 16.48 5.37
N GLY A 90 -11.48 15.48 5.54
CA GLY A 90 -12.93 15.61 5.36
C GLY A 90 -13.39 15.71 3.91
N VAL A 91 -12.51 15.51 2.93
CA VAL A 91 -12.84 15.53 1.49
C VAL A 91 -13.61 14.28 1.08
N MET A 92 -13.31 13.14 1.71
CA MET A 92 -13.97 11.85 1.44
C MET A 92 -14.59 11.31 2.73
N LYS A 93 -15.80 10.77 2.64
CA LYS A 93 -16.41 10.03 3.75
C LYS A 93 -15.73 8.67 3.91
N GLU A 94 -15.64 8.18 5.13
CA GLU A 94 -14.97 6.90 5.39
C GLU A 94 -15.65 5.71 4.72
N GLU A 95 -16.99 5.67 4.67
CA GLU A 95 -17.73 4.60 4.01
C GLU A 95 -17.45 4.56 2.49
N ASP A 96 -17.32 5.74 1.87
CA ASP A 96 -16.97 5.86 0.45
C ASP A 96 -15.52 5.39 0.24
N ALA A 97 -14.60 5.78 1.14
CA ALA A 97 -13.21 5.35 1.08
C ALA A 97 -13.08 3.83 1.19
N PHE A 98 -13.79 3.19 2.13
CA PHE A 98 -13.81 1.72 2.26
C PHE A 98 -14.34 1.04 0.99
N THR A 99 -15.43 1.55 0.43
CA THR A 99 -16.02 1.02 -0.80
C THR A 99 -15.07 1.14 -1.99
N VAL A 100 -14.44 2.29 -2.16
CA VAL A 100 -13.51 2.56 -3.27
C VAL A 100 -12.23 1.72 -3.11
N VAL A 101 -11.64 1.68 -1.92
CA VAL A 101 -10.41 0.94 -1.66
C VAL A 101 -10.61 -0.57 -1.76
N ARG A 102 -11.79 -1.08 -1.37
CA ARG A 102 -12.13 -2.48 -1.61
C ARG A 102 -12.10 -2.82 -3.10
N LYS A 103 -12.72 -1.99 -3.95
CA LYS A 103 -12.69 -2.16 -5.42
C LYS A 103 -11.28 -1.99 -5.99
N ARG A 104 -10.52 -0.99 -5.50
CA ARG A 104 -9.13 -0.79 -5.89
C ARG A 104 -8.28 -2.03 -5.65
N GLY A 105 -8.40 -2.63 -4.46
CA GLY A 105 -7.67 -3.85 -4.12
C GLY A 105 -8.00 -5.01 -5.05
N ILE A 106 -9.29 -5.22 -5.37
CA ILE A 106 -9.74 -6.25 -6.31
C ILE A 106 -9.14 -5.98 -7.70
N PHE A 107 -9.30 -4.78 -8.25
CA PHE A 107 -8.81 -4.46 -9.59
C PHE A 107 -7.28 -4.57 -9.70
N MET A 108 -6.55 -4.20 -8.67
CA MET A 108 -5.09 -4.35 -8.67
C MET A 108 -4.68 -5.82 -8.63
N GLN A 109 -5.39 -6.67 -7.87
CA GLN A 109 -5.14 -8.10 -7.83
C GLN A 109 -5.50 -8.79 -9.15
N GLU A 110 -6.60 -8.40 -9.77
CA GLU A 110 -7.05 -8.93 -11.07
C GLU A 110 -6.16 -8.49 -12.23
N ALA A 111 -5.63 -7.27 -12.18
CA ALA A 111 -4.78 -6.72 -13.25
C ALA A 111 -3.47 -7.51 -13.40
N TYR A 112 -2.89 -7.98 -12.31
CA TYR A 112 -1.67 -8.80 -12.33
C TYR A 112 -1.64 -9.76 -11.12
N PRO A 113 -2.27 -10.94 -11.28
CA PRO A 113 -2.45 -11.87 -10.16
C PRO A 113 -1.14 -12.49 -9.63
N THR A 114 -0.20 -12.80 -10.53
CA THR A 114 1.07 -13.48 -10.22
C THR A 114 2.18 -13.06 -11.18
N GLY A 115 3.44 -13.17 -10.74
CA GLY A 115 4.61 -12.91 -11.58
C GLY A 115 4.96 -11.43 -11.77
N GLY A 116 4.26 -10.53 -11.06
CA GLY A 116 4.59 -9.11 -11.00
C GLY A 116 5.63 -8.82 -9.91
N ALA A 117 6.46 -7.80 -10.16
CA ALA A 117 7.41 -7.31 -9.17
C ALA A 117 7.53 -5.81 -9.20
N MET A 118 8.03 -5.28 -8.09
CA MET A 118 8.41 -3.88 -7.93
C MET A 118 9.81 -3.80 -7.32
N SER A 119 10.57 -2.77 -7.66
CA SER A 119 11.86 -2.51 -7.05
C SER A 119 12.03 -1.02 -6.78
N ALA A 120 12.42 -0.67 -5.55
CA ALA A 120 12.74 0.71 -5.19
C ALA A 120 14.20 1.01 -5.51
N VAL A 121 14.42 1.81 -6.53
CA VAL A 121 15.75 2.24 -6.99
C VAL A 121 16.16 3.50 -6.21
N LEU A 122 17.31 3.44 -5.55
CA LEU A 122 17.82 4.53 -4.73
C LEU A 122 19.13 5.10 -5.29
N GLY A 123 19.22 6.43 -5.33
CA GLY A 123 20.46 7.16 -5.63
C GLY A 123 20.85 7.15 -7.09
N THR A 124 19.91 7.09 -8.00
CA THR A 124 20.10 7.10 -9.45
C THR A 124 19.13 8.07 -10.11
N ASP A 125 19.52 8.69 -11.20
CA ASP A 125 18.72 9.65 -11.94
C ASP A 125 17.61 8.96 -12.74
N ALA A 126 16.48 9.65 -12.88
CA ALA A 126 15.30 9.14 -13.59
C ALA A 126 15.59 8.77 -15.06
N GLU A 127 16.35 9.60 -15.76
CA GLU A 127 16.72 9.37 -17.16
C GLU A 127 17.50 8.07 -17.35
N LEU A 128 18.43 7.76 -16.44
CA LEU A 128 19.18 6.51 -16.46
C LEU A 128 18.31 5.32 -16.15
N ILE A 129 17.37 5.46 -15.19
CA ILE A 129 16.41 4.39 -14.87
C ILE A 129 15.50 4.11 -16.06
N GLU A 130 14.94 5.15 -16.69
CA GLU A 130 14.08 5.01 -17.84
C GLU A 130 14.79 4.34 -19.02
N LYS A 131 16.03 4.76 -19.30
CA LYS A 131 16.87 4.16 -20.33
C LYS A 131 17.08 2.66 -20.08
N ILE A 132 17.47 2.27 -18.85
CA ILE A 132 17.72 0.86 -18.51
C ILE A 132 16.41 0.05 -18.60
N CYS A 133 15.28 0.60 -18.13
CA CYS A 133 13.99 -0.06 -18.30
C CYS A 133 13.67 -0.32 -19.78
N ASN A 134 13.88 0.68 -20.65
CA ASN A 134 13.61 0.56 -22.09
C ASN A 134 14.56 -0.41 -22.80
N GLU A 135 15.79 -0.58 -22.32
CA GLU A 135 16.78 -1.51 -22.87
C GLU A 135 16.65 -2.93 -22.30
N THR A 136 15.88 -3.11 -21.23
CA THR A 136 15.67 -4.43 -20.61
C THR A 136 14.62 -5.23 -21.37
N GLN A 137 14.92 -6.51 -21.63
CA GLN A 137 13.96 -7.42 -22.28
C GLN A 137 12.80 -7.75 -21.32
N GLY A 138 11.57 -7.71 -21.83
CA GLY A 138 10.35 -7.93 -21.07
C GLY A 138 9.66 -6.61 -20.69
N ILE A 139 8.64 -6.68 -19.82
CA ILE A 139 7.87 -5.53 -19.41
C ILE A 139 8.43 -5.00 -18.08
N VAL A 140 9.07 -3.83 -18.12
CA VAL A 140 9.50 -3.09 -16.95
C VAL A 140 9.45 -1.59 -17.25
N SER A 141 8.93 -0.80 -16.30
CA SER A 141 8.83 0.65 -16.43
C SER A 141 8.85 1.35 -15.06
N ILE A 142 9.03 2.67 -15.07
CA ILE A 142 8.88 3.46 -13.87
C ILE A 142 7.40 3.50 -13.46
N ALA A 143 7.12 3.16 -12.20
CA ALA A 143 5.81 3.22 -11.59
C ALA A 143 5.60 4.49 -10.73
N ASN A 144 6.61 4.88 -9.94
CA ASN A 144 6.48 5.98 -8.99
C ASN A 144 7.76 6.82 -8.91
N TYR A 145 7.58 8.12 -8.87
CA TYR A 145 8.57 9.10 -8.43
C TYR A 145 8.24 9.50 -6.99
N ASN A 146 8.81 8.82 -5.99
CA ASN A 146 8.43 9.02 -4.59
C ASN A 146 9.05 10.29 -3.99
N CYS A 147 10.33 10.50 -4.21
CA CYS A 147 11.05 11.69 -3.82
C CYS A 147 12.37 11.79 -4.59
N PRO A 148 13.11 12.91 -4.50
CA PRO A 148 14.46 13.01 -5.09
C PRO A 148 15.34 11.84 -4.65
N GLY A 149 15.83 11.06 -5.60
CA GLY A 149 16.69 9.90 -5.37
C GLY A 149 15.97 8.59 -4.98
N GLN A 150 14.63 8.55 -5.05
CA GLN A 150 13.87 7.31 -4.89
C GLN A 150 12.79 7.18 -5.96
N ILE A 151 12.98 6.22 -6.86
CA ILE A 151 12.07 5.88 -7.95
C ILE A 151 11.72 4.39 -7.85
N VAL A 152 10.49 4.04 -8.12
CA VAL A 152 10.03 2.63 -8.14
C VAL A 152 9.82 2.19 -9.56
N ILE A 153 10.41 1.06 -9.94
CA ILE A 153 10.15 0.35 -11.19
C ILE A 153 9.23 -0.84 -10.94
N THR A 154 8.41 -1.17 -11.92
CA THR A 154 7.43 -2.28 -11.87
C THR A 154 7.38 -3.00 -13.20
N GLY A 155 6.96 -4.26 -13.18
CA GLY A 155 6.79 -5.07 -14.38
C GLY A 155 6.81 -6.57 -14.09
N GLU A 156 7.19 -7.34 -15.11
CA GLU A 156 7.44 -8.77 -14.96
C GLU A 156 8.61 -9.02 -14.00
N GLU A 157 8.50 -9.99 -13.12
CA GLU A 157 9.51 -10.28 -12.10
C GLU A 157 10.91 -10.44 -12.69
N THR A 158 11.04 -11.20 -13.78
CA THR A 158 12.33 -11.40 -14.47
C THR A 158 12.89 -10.11 -15.06
N ALA A 159 12.05 -9.27 -15.64
CA ALA A 159 12.46 -7.99 -16.22
C ALA A 159 12.84 -6.97 -15.13
N VAL A 160 12.06 -6.89 -14.05
CA VAL A 160 12.39 -6.02 -12.90
C VAL A 160 13.69 -6.46 -12.23
N ALA A 161 13.92 -7.78 -12.08
CA ALA A 161 15.17 -8.30 -11.56
C ALA A 161 16.36 -7.94 -12.45
N ALA A 162 16.25 -8.15 -13.78
CA ALA A 162 17.30 -7.82 -14.74
C ALA A 162 17.61 -6.31 -14.77
N ALA A 163 16.57 -5.47 -14.79
CA ALA A 163 16.73 -4.01 -14.70
C ALA A 163 17.40 -3.60 -13.37
N GLY A 164 17.03 -4.23 -12.27
CA GLY A 164 17.62 -4.00 -10.96
C GLY A 164 19.13 -4.31 -10.90
N GLU A 165 19.56 -5.40 -11.52
CA GLU A 165 20.99 -5.73 -11.61
C GLU A 165 21.75 -4.73 -12.53
N ALA A 166 21.17 -4.37 -13.67
CA ALA A 166 21.75 -3.35 -14.54
C ALA A 166 21.88 -1.99 -13.85
N LEU A 167 20.85 -1.59 -13.08
CA LEU A 167 20.87 -0.36 -12.29
C LEU A 167 21.92 -0.38 -11.18
N LYS A 168 22.12 -1.50 -10.49
CA LYS A 168 23.20 -1.67 -9.50
C LYS A 168 24.57 -1.54 -10.17
N ALA A 169 24.78 -2.20 -11.33
CA ALA A 169 26.01 -2.09 -12.10
C ALA A 169 26.28 -0.65 -12.57
N ALA A 170 25.24 0.14 -12.82
CA ALA A 170 25.30 1.55 -13.17
C ALA A 170 25.43 2.51 -11.97
N GLY A 171 25.54 1.99 -10.73
CA GLY A 171 25.81 2.77 -9.54
C GLY A 171 24.61 3.06 -8.62
N ALA A 172 23.46 2.45 -8.86
CA ALA A 172 22.33 2.54 -7.93
C ALA A 172 22.70 1.93 -6.56
N ARG A 173 22.40 2.65 -5.48
CA ARG A 173 22.78 2.26 -4.13
C ARG A 173 22.01 1.05 -3.60
N ARG A 174 20.75 0.93 -3.99
CA ARG A 174 19.86 -0.13 -3.53
C ARG A 174 18.73 -0.35 -4.55
N CYS A 175 18.46 -1.62 -4.89
CA CYS A 175 17.34 -2.04 -5.73
C CYS A 175 16.73 -3.32 -5.12
N PRO A 176 16.04 -3.24 -3.96
CA PRO A 176 15.37 -4.40 -3.39
C PRO A 176 14.20 -4.80 -4.28
N LEU A 177 14.11 -6.09 -4.59
CA LEU A 177 12.99 -6.66 -5.35
C LEU A 177 11.85 -7.01 -4.38
N TYR A 178 10.65 -6.59 -4.74
CA TYR A 178 9.41 -6.97 -4.06
C TYR A 178 8.53 -7.70 -5.08
N THR A 179 8.25 -8.96 -4.85
CA THR A 179 7.34 -9.76 -5.68
C THR A 179 5.93 -9.73 -5.11
N SER A 180 4.92 -10.11 -5.92
CA SER A 180 3.54 -10.25 -5.45
C SER A 180 3.38 -11.28 -4.33
N ASP A 181 4.30 -12.23 -4.26
CA ASP A 181 4.35 -13.29 -3.24
C ASP A 181 5.34 -12.97 -2.10
N ALA A 182 6.04 -11.84 -2.16
CA ALA A 182 6.99 -11.42 -1.13
C ALA A 182 6.25 -10.78 0.04
N ALA A 183 5.66 -11.58 0.87
CA ALA A 183 5.15 -11.23 2.19
C ALA A 183 6.23 -11.32 3.28
N ASP A 184 7.50 -11.10 2.91
CA ASP A 184 8.61 -11.15 3.87
C ASP A 184 9.28 -9.79 4.03
#